data_0d25cf3b32ce5b2d46e1d2981ca03ca0
#
_entry.id   0d25cf3b32ce5b2d46e1d2981ca03ca0
#
_cell.length_a   1.000
_cell.length_b   1.000
_cell.length_c   1.000
_cell.angle_alpha   90.00
_cell.angle_beta   90.00
_cell.angle_gamma   90.00
#
_symmetry.space_group_name_H-M   'P 1'
#
loop_
_entity.id
_entity.type
_entity.pdbx_description
1 polymer ?
#
loop_
_entity_poly.entity_id
_entity_poly.type
_entity_poly.pdbx_seq_one_letter_code
_entity_poly.pdbx_strand_id
1 'polypeptide(L)'
;WSSDCALPIFAAGVPIDSVAHIEKMVPVRSDLFSPTPDYLLRVQGESMIDIGIFDGDLLAVRKSDHAKHGDIVVARLNGEVTVKRLDRSQKTLRLLAENIDFDPIVITPDAEFFIEGHAVGVIRTAL
;
A
#
# COMPACT_ATOMS: atom_id res chain seq x y z
N TRP A 1 10.16 -4.93 29.03
CA TRP A 1 9.16 -4.47 28.08
C TRP A 1 9.81 -4.00 26.78
N SER A 2 9.08 -4.06 25.73
CA SER A 2 9.51 -3.55 24.44
C SER A 2 8.31 -3.00 23.68
N SER A 3 8.47 -1.81 23.08
CA SER A 3 7.49 -1.25 22.18
C SER A 3 7.76 -1.63 20.72
N ASP A 4 8.77 -2.44 20.46
CA ASP A 4 9.10 -2.89 19.13
C ASP A 4 8.12 -3.95 18.66
N CYS A 5 7.78 -3.91 17.37
CA CYS A 5 7.07 -4.99 16.71
C CYS A 5 7.85 -5.38 15.46
N ALA A 6 7.83 -6.68 15.17
CA ALA A 6 8.45 -7.20 13.96
C ALA A 6 7.40 -7.13 12.84
N LEU A 7 7.70 -6.38 11.79
CA LEU A 7 6.80 -6.20 10.65
C LEU A 7 7.32 -6.99 9.45
N PRO A 8 6.46 -7.79 8.80
CA PRO A 8 6.87 -8.47 7.57
C PRO A 8 6.96 -7.47 6.42
N ILE A 9 7.95 -7.67 5.54
CA ILE A 9 8.07 -6.95 4.28
C ILE A 9 7.55 -7.85 3.17
N PHE A 10 6.57 -7.36 2.42
CA PHE A 10 6.06 -8.02 1.21
C PHE A 10 6.49 -7.24 -0.02
N ALA A 11 6.83 -7.95 -1.10
CA ALA A 11 7.08 -7.32 -2.38
C ALA A 11 5.76 -6.97 -3.06
N ALA A 12 5.73 -5.86 -3.82
CA ALA A 12 4.59 -5.52 -4.65
C ALA A 12 4.36 -6.61 -5.71
N GLY A 13 3.10 -6.79 -6.10
CA GLY A 13 2.74 -7.75 -7.14
C GLY A 13 2.53 -9.18 -6.67
N VAL A 14 2.80 -9.50 -5.39
CA VAL A 14 2.57 -10.84 -4.84
C VAL A 14 1.49 -10.81 -3.76
N PRO A 15 0.83 -11.94 -3.45
CA PRO A 15 -0.18 -11.98 -2.39
C PRO A 15 0.39 -11.60 -1.02
N ILE A 16 -0.28 -10.68 -0.32
CA ILE A 16 0.18 -10.15 0.96
C ILE A 16 -0.04 -11.13 2.11
N ASP A 17 -1.03 -11.97 2.01
CA ASP A 17 -1.42 -12.91 3.06
C ASP A 17 -0.64 -14.22 3.05
N SER A 18 0.35 -14.34 2.18
CA SER A 18 1.14 -15.57 2.06
C SER A 18 2.46 -15.44 2.81
N VAL A 19 2.65 -16.25 3.84
CA VAL A 19 3.89 -16.30 4.61
C VAL A 19 5.09 -16.61 3.70
N ALA A 20 4.89 -17.37 2.63
CA ALA A 20 5.94 -17.72 1.69
C ALA A 20 6.48 -16.50 0.91
N HIS A 21 5.77 -15.39 0.89
CA HIS A 21 6.16 -14.18 0.16
C HIS A 21 6.75 -13.09 1.05
N ILE A 22 7.00 -13.37 2.32
CA ILE A 22 7.67 -12.43 3.21
C ILE A 22 9.15 -12.39 2.85
N GLU A 23 9.66 -11.20 2.48
CA GLU A 23 11.09 -11.01 2.21
C GLU A 23 11.92 -11.15 3.48
N LYS A 24 11.52 -10.46 4.53
CA LYS A 24 12.14 -10.52 5.86
C LYS A 24 11.25 -9.84 6.88
N MET A 25 11.58 -10.01 8.16
CA MET A 25 10.94 -9.32 9.27
C MET A 25 11.84 -8.18 9.72
N VAL A 26 11.24 -7.03 10.03
CA VAL A 26 11.99 -5.83 10.46
C VAL A 26 11.43 -5.37 11.80
N PRO A 27 12.26 -5.20 12.82
CA PRO A 27 11.80 -4.60 14.08
C PRO A 27 11.59 -3.11 13.91
N VAL A 28 10.41 -2.63 14.27
CA VAL A 28 10.03 -1.22 14.22
C VAL A 28 9.34 -0.87 15.53
N ARG A 29 9.62 0.31 16.07
CA ARG A 29 8.91 0.78 17.27
C ARG A 29 7.43 0.93 16.94
N SER A 30 6.58 0.40 17.81
CA SER A 30 5.14 0.42 17.61
C SER A 30 4.57 1.84 17.61
N ASP A 31 5.26 2.81 18.23
CA ASP A 31 4.84 4.20 18.31
C ASP A 31 5.43 5.10 17.21
N LEU A 32 6.22 4.53 16.29
CA LEU A 32 6.81 5.32 15.20
C LEU A 32 5.74 5.87 14.26
N PHE A 33 4.68 5.12 14.04
CA PHE A 33 3.56 5.51 13.19
C PHE A 33 2.25 5.51 13.97
N SER A 34 1.32 6.34 13.58
CA SER A 34 -0.02 6.37 14.15
C SER A 34 -1.05 6.36 13.01
N PRO A 35 -1.88 5.31 12.91
CA PRO A 35 -1.89 4.09 13.73
C PRO A 35 -0.69 3.18 13.46
N THR A 36 -0.49 2.20 14.34
CA THR A 36 0.58 1.21 14.19
C THR A 36 0.32 0.36 12.94
N PRO A 37 1.32 0.23 12.05
CA PRO A 37 1.15 -0.58 10.86
C PRO A 37 1.17 -2.08 11.17
N ASP A 38 0.60 -2.86 10.26
CA ASP A 38 0.58 -4.31 10.36
C ASP A 38 1.65 -4.98 9.49
N TYR A 39 2.06 -4.30 8.40
CA TYR A 39 3.10 -4.82 7.51
C TYR A 39 3.73 -3.69 6.73
N LEU A 40 4.84 -4.03 6.07
CA LEU A 40 5.53 -3.13 5.13
C LEU A 40 5.42 -3.71 3.73
N LEU A 41 5.19 -2.84 2.76
CA LEU A 41 5.11 -3.22 1.35
C LEU A 41 6.23 -2.51 0.59
N ARG A 42 7.06 -3.26 -0.11
CA ARG A 42 8.09 -2.68 -0.97
C ARG A 42 7.43 -2.11 -2.21
N VAL A 43 7.55 -0.81 -2.39
CA VAL A 43 6.95 -0.10 -3.52
C VAL A 43 7.72 -0.41 -4.79
N GLN A 44 6.98 -0.65 -5.86
CA GLN A 44 7.53 -0.91 -7.18
C GLN A 44 6.95 0.08 -8.18
N GLY A 45 7.85 0.73 -8.93
CA GLY A 45 7.43 1.69 -9.95
C GLY A 45 7.31 3.11 -9.43
N GLU A 46 6.77 3.99 -10.28
CA GLU A 46 6.82 5.44 -10.09
C GLU A 46 5.43 6.09 -10.05
N SER A 47 4.38 5.31 -9.88
CA SER A 47 3.02 5.83 -10.00
C SER A 47 2.63 6.79 -8.87
N MET A 48 3.41 6.86 -7.79
CA MET A 48 3.07 7.68 -6.61
C MET A 48 4.17 8.68 -6.24
N ILE A 49 5.04 9.04 -7.18
CA ILE A 49 6.20 9.90 -6.90
C ILE A 49 5.82 11.32 -6.49
N ASP A 50 4.68 11.85 -6.95
CA ASP A 50 4.30 13.23 -6.66
C ASP A 50 3.95 13.45 -5.19
N ILE A 51 3.70 12.40 -4.43
CA ILE A 51 3.50 12.50 -2.98
C ILE A 51 4.66 11.89 -2.19
N GLY A 52 5.80 11.67 -2.85
CA GLY A 52 7.01 11.23 -2.17
C GLY A 52 7.12 9.74 -1.91
N ILE A 53 6.37 8.92 -2.62
CA ILE A 53 6.48 7.47 -2.54
C ILE A 53 7.22 7.00 -3.79
N PHE A 54 8.44 6.48 -3.61
CA PHE A 54 9.34 6.13 -4.70
C PHE A 54 9.58 4.63 -4.78
N ASP A 55 10.05 4.20 -5.96
CA ASP A 55 10.45 2.81 -6.16
C ASP A 55 11.46 2.39 -5.09
N GLY A 56 11.26 1.22 -4.49
CA GLY A 56 12.12 0.70 -3.43
C GLY A 56 11.77 1.15 -2.02
N ASP A 57 10.89 2.13 -1.85
CA ASP A 57 10.44 2.54 -0.53
C ASP A 57 9.67 1.42 0.16
N LEU A 58 9.67 1.44 1.48
CA LEU A 58 8.83 0.56 2.29
C LEU A 58 7.61 1.35 2.76
N LEU A 59 6.45 0.99 2.26
CA LEU A 59 5.19 1.60 2.66
C LEU A 59 4.69 0.91 3.92
N ALA A 60 4.48 1.69 4.98
CA ALA A 60 3.90 1.16 6.21
C ALA A 60 2.38 1.12 6.05
N VAL A 61 1.78 -0.04 6.25
CA VAL A 61 0.39 -0.30 5.91
C VAL A 61 -0.37 -0.83 7.11
N ARG A 62 -1.51 -0.20 7.39
CA ARG A 62 -2.49 -0.69 8.35
C ARG A 62 -3.49 -1.55 7.59
N LYS A 63 -3.63 -2.81 8.00
CA LYS A 63 -4.53 -3.76 7.36
C LYS A 63 -5.98 -3.30 7.53
N SER A 64 -6.74 -3.28 6.42
CA SER A 64 -8.14 -2.90 6.41
C SER A 64 -8.77 -3.39 5.12
N ASP A 65 -10.04 -3.77 5.16
CA ASP A 65 -10.80 -4.18 3.99
C ASP A 65 -11.65 -3.05 3.40
N HIS A 66 -11.57 -1.85 3.99
CA HIS A 66 -12.28 -0.68 3.48
C HIS A 66 -11.43 0.57 3.64
N ALA A 67 -11.77 1.60 2.86
CA ALA A 67 -11.05 2.86 2.86
C ALA A 67 -11.99 3.99 2.42
N LYS A 68 -11.58 5.22 2.72
CA LYS A 68 -12.34 6.43 2.41
C LYS A 68 -11.82 7.07 1.14
N HIS A 69 -12.66 7.92 0.53
CA HIS A 69 -12.23 8.77 -0.57
C HIS A 69 -10.97 9.56 -0.19
N GLY A 70 -9.97 9.52 -1.05
CA GLY A 70 -8.72 10.23 -0.85
C GLY A 70 -7.64 9.45 -0.13
N ASP A 71 -7.94 8.30 0.45
CA ASP A 71 -6.94 7.49 1.13
C ASP A 71 -5.92 6.92 0.13
N ILE A 72 -4.68 6.83 0.57
CA ILE A 72 -3.66 6.07 -0.14
C ILE A 72 -3.83 4.61 0.29
N VAL A 73 -4.20 3.77 -0.66
CA VAL A 73 -4.57 2.38 -0.37
C VAL A 73 -3.61 1.41 -1.03
N VAL A 74 -3.49 0.26 -0.39
CA VAL A 74 -2.94 -0.94 -1.02
C VAL A 74 -4.15 -1.75 -1.48
N ALA A 75 -4.25 -1.96 -2.78
CA ALA A 75 -5.38 -2.62 -3.40
C ALA A 75 -4.91 -3.82 -4.20
N ARG A 76 -5.72 -4.86 -4.21
CA ARG A 76 -5.51 -6.01 -5.10
C ARG A 76 -6.56 -5.94 -6.20
N LEU A 77 -6.09 -5.81 -7.43
CA LEU A 77 -6.95 -5.72 -8.61
C LEU A 77 -6.56 -6.85 -9.55
N ASN A 78 -7.50 -7.76 -9.79
CA ASN A 78 -7.29 -8.94 -10.65
C ASN A 78 -6.02 -9.71 -10.29
N GLY A 79 -5.77 -9.85 -8.99
CA GLY A 79 -4.62 -10.58 -8.46
C GLY A 79 -3.36 -9.76 -8.29
N GLU A 80 -3.28 -8.55 -8.81
CA GLU A 80 -2.10 -7.68 -8.68
C GLU A 80 -2.28 -6.69 -7.53
N VAL A 81 -1.22 -6.54 -6.74
CA VAL A 81 -1.18 -5.59 -5.62
C VAL A 81 -0.58 -4.28 -6.12
N THR A 82 -1.28 -3.18 -5.87
CA THR A 82 -0.86 -1.85 -6.29
C THR A 82 -1.13 -0.82 -5.19
N VAL A 83 -0.40 0.29 -5.23
CA VAL A 83 -0.58 1.43 -4.31
C VAL A 83 -1.13 2.59 -5.13
N LYS A 84 -2.27 3.10 -4.74
CA LYS A 84 -2.94 4.20 -5.45
C LYS A 84 -3.78 5.01 -4.48
N ARG A 85 -4.24 6.19 -4.94
CA ARG A 85 -5.23 6.97 -4.20
C ARG A 85 -6.63 6.51 -4.58
N LEU A 86 -7.46 6.26 -3.58
CA LEU A 86 -8.83 5.82 -3.80
C LEU A 86 -9.73 7.01 -4.15
N ASP A 87 -10.43 6.91 -5.26
CA ASP A 87 -11.40 7.93 -5.70
C ASP A 87 -12.83 7.37 -5.66
N ARG A 88 -13.62 7.87 -4.72
CA ARG A 88 -15.04 7.55 -4.57
C ARG A 88 -15.94 8.73 -4.93
N SER A 89 -15.40 9.75 -5.61
CA SER A 89 -16.15 10.97 -5.92
C SER A 89 -17.21 10.78 -7.01
N GLN A 90 -17.14 9.68 -7.75
CA GLN A 90 -18.04 9.37 -8.85
C GLN A 90 -18.77 8.05 -8.57
N LYS A 91 -19.73 7.71 -9.44
CA LYS A 91 -20.47 6.44 -9.32
C LYS A 91 -19.54 5.23 -9.45
N THR A 92 -18.54 5.34 -10.31
CA THR A 92 -17.58 4.27 -10.54
C THR A 92 -16.35 4.53 -9.66
N LEU A 93 -15.92 3.50 -8.95
CA LEU A 93 -14.71 3.56 -8.15
C LEU A 93 -13.50 3.64 -9.05
N ARG A 94 -12.55 4.50 -8.72
CA ARG A 94 -11.30 4.65 -9.47
C ARG A 94 -10.10 4.60 -8.55
N LEU A 95 -8.98 4.15 -9.10
CA LEU A 95 -7.68 4.22 -8.45
C LEU A 95 -6.84 5.25 -9.19
N LEU A 96 -6.39 6.28 -8.47
CA LEU A 96 -5.63 7.37 -9.05
C LEU A 96 -4.16 7.25 -8.71
N ALA A 97 -3.30 7.40 -9.72
CA ALA A 97 -1.88 7.57 -9.50
C ALA A 97 -1.58 9.02 -9.06
N GLU A 98 -0.48 9.20 -8.38
CA GLU A 98 0.09 10.51 -8.09
C GLU A 98 1.29 10.74 -8.99
N ASN A 99 1.04 10.70 -10.28
CA ASN A 99 1.99 10.91 -11.35
C ASN A 99 1.21 11.12 -12.65
N ILE A 100 1.45 12.25 -13.32
CA ILE A 100 0.70 12.63 -14.51
C ILE A 100 0.85 11.64 -15.67
N ASP A 101 1.94 10.86 -15.67
CA ASP A 101 2.21 9.87 -16.72
C ASP A 101 1.37 8.60 -16.59
N PHE A 102 0.58 8.48 -15.53
CA PHE A 102 -0.25 7.29 -15.26
C PHE A 102 -1.72 7.67 -15.30
N ASP A 103 -2.48 6.96 -16.09
CA ASP A 103 -3.93 7.17 -16.19
C ASP A 103 -4.69 6.59 -14.99
N PRO A 104 -5.84 7.16 -14.63
CA PRO A 104 -6.72 6.55 -13.63
C PRO A 104 -7.15 5.14 -14.04
N ILE A 105 -7.25 4.26 -13.05
CA ILE A 105 -7.74 2.91 -13.26
C ILE A 105 -9.21 2.86 -12.82
N VAL A 106 -10.11 2.60 -13.76
CA VAL A 106 -11.53 2.47 -13.46
C VAL A 106 -11.80 1.04 -13.02
N ILE A 107 -12.46 0.88 -11.87
CA ILE A 107 -12.82 -0.44 -11.36
C ILE A 107 -14.17 -0.83 -11.96
N THR A 108 -14.15 -1.81 -12.86
CA THR A 108 -15.37 -2.31 -13.51
C THR A 108 -16.10 -3.28 -12.58
N PRO A 109 -17.43 -3.47 -12.75
CA PRO A 109 -18.19 -4.38 -11.89
C PRO A 109 -17.73 -5.84 -11.93
N ASP A 110 -17.08 -6.26 -13.01
CA ASP A 110 -16.57 -7.62 -13.17
C ASP A 110 -15.14 -7.80 -12.66
N ALA A 111 -14.50 -6.72 -12.22
CA ALA A 111 -13.13 -6.78 -11.70
C ALA A 111 -13.09 -7.42 -10.33
N GLU A 112 -12.05 -8.23 -10.08
CA GLU A 112 -11.74 -8.75 -8.77
C GLU A 112 -10.95 -7.67 -8.01
N PHE A 113 -11.61 -6.99 -7.08
CA PHE A 113 -11.04 -5.84 -6.39
C PHE A 113 -11.19 -5.97 -4.88
N PHE A 114 -10.07 -5.82 -4.17
CA PHE A 114 -10.04 -5.84 -2.70
C PHE A 114 -9.14 -4.74 -2.18
N ILE A 115 -9.57 -4.08 -1.10
CA ILE A 115 -8.71 -3.20 -0.32
C ILE A 115 -7.95 -4.08 0.66
N GLU A 116 -6.61 -4.01 0.63
CA GLU A 116 -5.74 -4.76 1.55
C GLU A 116 -5.33 -3.92 2.76
N GLY A 117 -5.35 -2.60 2.62
CA GLY A 117 -4.98 -1.71 3.69
C GLY A 117 -4.83 -0.27 3.22
N HIS A 118 -4.47 0.60 4.17
CA HIS A 118 -4.16 1.99 3.84
C HIS A 118 -2.78 2.36 4.36
N ALA A 119 -2.14 3.30 3.68
CA ALA A 119 -0.80 3.75 4.02
C ALA A 119 -0.82 4.63 5.26
N VAL A 120 0.10 4.38 6.19
CA VAL A 120 0.26 5.21 7.39
C VAL A 120 1.61 5.92 7.41
N GLY A 121 2.55 5.52 6.57
CA GLY A 121 3.84 6.16 6.47
C GLY A 121 4.76 5.46 5.48
N VAL A 122 5.96 6.00 5.34
CA VAL A 122 6.98 5.49 4.40
C VAL A 122 8.32 5.42 5.13
N ILE A 123 9.05 4.33 4.89
CA ILE A 123 10.42 4.17 5.34
C ILE A 123 11.32 4.12 4.11
N ARG A 124 12.33 4.98 4.09
CA ARG A 124 13.34 4.97 3.03
C ARG A 124 14.69 4.76 3.65
N THR A 125 15.40 3.75 3.16
CA THR A 125 16.70 3.36 3.71
C THR A 125 17.87 3.69 2.79
N ALA A 126 17.60 4.18 1.59
CA ALA A 126 18.60 4.59 0.61
C ALA A 126 18.22 5.93 -0.01
N LEU A 127 19.21 6.78 -0.28
CA LEU A 127 19.01 8.08 -0.92
C LEU A 127 19.38 8.03 -2.40
#